data_d30015124ec7a31003df0b3bbb08e40c
#
_entry.id   d30015124ec7a31003df0b3bbb08e40c
#
_cell.length_a   1.000
_cell.length_b   1.000
_cell.length_c   1.000
_cell.angle_alpha   90.00
_cell.angle_beta   90.00
_cell.angle_gamma   90.00
#
_symmetry.space_group_name_H-M   'P 1'
#
loop_
_entity.id
_entity.type
_entity.pdbx_description
1 polymer ?
#
loop_
_entity_poly.entity_id
_entity_poly.type
_entity_poly.pdbx_seq_one_letter_code
_entity_poly.pdbx_strand_id
1 'polypeptide(L)'
;MSGRDSNREYRRKRRIRSQIISYSVMAVVLIAVIAGCAVGIRAAAGMIREKREAKEASIQAAEESARAEESAQAQSAVEELLGMESTEAETAVEYTPEDALNEMVEESVAGMTLEQKVAGLFFVTPEQLTGVGQAVQAGEGTQEALATWPVGGLVYFKQNIQSEEQLREMLANTASYSTFPIFLGVDEEGGRVARVADALGLENVGPMADIGSTGDVQAAYTANQTIGTYLASYGFNVDFAPVADVLTNEDNAVIGDRAFSGDPQTVADMVAGAVEGLQSAGVSACLKHFPGHGDTAGDSHTGAAETDRTKEEMDAAEFLPFRSGIETGADMVMVGHISAPSLTDGEKIPASLSEEIITGILREELGYDGIVITDAMNMAAVTDYYEADVAAIMALKAGADMILMPEDFQQAYEGVLQAVQDGTISQERVDDSLKRIYRVKLRDKIS
;
A
#
# COMPACT_ATOMS: atom_id res chain seq x y z
N MET A 1 65.24 49.81 -50.85
CA MET A 1 64.66 49.04 -49.68
C MET A 1 63.31 48.49 -50.07
N SER A 2 63.19 47.48 -50.95
CA SER A 2 61.88 47.06 -51.47
C SER A 2 61.76 45.54 -51.69
N GLY A 3 62.78 44.74 -51.38
CA GLY A 3 62.72 43.29 -51.68
C GLY A 3 62.54 42.34 -50.49
N ARG A 4 62.67 42.83 -49.24
CA ARG A 4 62.61 42.00 -48.07
C ARG A 4 61.20 41.80 -47.42
N ASP A 5 60.34 42.75 -47.59
CA ASP A 5 58.98 42.75 -47.00
C ASP A 5 58.00 41.88 -47.80
N SER A 6 58.09 41.87 -49.13
CA SER A 6 57.21 41.03 -49.98
C SER A 6 57.40 39.54 -49.76
N ASN A 7 58.65 39.12 -49.44
CA ASN A 7 58.98 37.70 -49.19
C ASN A 7 58.51 37.19 -47.80
N ARG A 8 58.40 38.11 -46.81
CA ARG A 8 57.85 37.81 -45.50
C ARG A 8 56.34 37.63 -45.53
N GLU A 9 55.69 38.50 -46.30
CA GLU A 9 54.20 38.41 -46.41
C GLU A 9 53.76 37.22 -47.24
N TYR A 10 54.50 36.80 -48.24
CA TYR A 10 54.24 35.58 -49.01
C TYR A 10 54.40 34.31 -48.17
N ARG A 11 55.44 34.23 -47.32
CA ARG A 11 55.66 33.11 -46.41
C ARG A 11 54.61 33.06 -45.32
N ARG A 12 54.14 34.19 -44.83
CA ARG A 12 53.06 34.28 -43.84
C ARG A 12 51.69 33.81 -44.42
N LYS A 13 51.37 34.26 -45.63
CA LYS A 13 50.16 33.81 -46.33
C LYS A 13 50.18 32.31 -46.67
N ARG A 14 51.33 31.75 -47.00
CA ARG A 14 51.50 30.33 -47.26
C ARG A 14 51.38 29.48 -45.98
N ARG A 15 51.89 29.94 -44.85
CA ARG A 15 51.71 29.28 -43.54
C ARG A 15 50.23 29.31 -43.09
N ILE A 16 49.57 30.42 -43.21
CA ILE A 16 48.16 30.55 -42.86
C ILE A 16 47.30 29.63 -43.75
N ARG A 17 47.51 29.60 -45.05
CA ARG A 17 46.83 28.64 -45.93
C ARG A 17 47.05 27.18 -45.56
N SER A 18 48.28 26.78 -45.27
CA SER A 18 48.57 25.38 -44.87
C SER A 18 47.91 25.02 -43.52
N GLN A 19 47.84 25.97 -42.58
CA GLN A 19 47.16 25.76 -41.30
C GLN A 19 45.63 25.65 -41.50
N ILE A 20 45.06 26.50 -42.32
CA ILE A 20 43.60 26.41 -42.62
C ILE A 20 43.28 25.08 -43.31
N ILE A 21 44.08 24.63 -44.27
CA ILE A 21 43.89 23.32 -44.93
C ILE A 21 44.03 22.20 -43.94
N SER A 22 45.05 22.26 -43.06
CA SER A 22 45.25 21.22 -42.03
C SER A 22 44.06 21.14 -41.03
N TYR A 23 43.58 22.27 -40.55
CA TYR A 23 42.41 22.30 -39.64
C TYR A 23 41.12 21.88 -40.35
N SER A 24 40.93 22.23 -41.61
CA SER A 24 39.78 21.79 -42.39
C SER A 24 39.77 20.27 -42.60
N VAL A 25 40.94 19.68 -42.93
CA VAL A 25 41.06 18.21 -43.05
C VAL A 25 40.81 17.54 -41.73
N MET A 26 41.37 18.08 -40.65
CA MET A 26 41.17 17.50 -39.28
C MET A 26 39.70 17.58 -38.87
N ALA A 27 38.99 18.68 -39.17
CA ALA A 27 37.56 18.83 -38.89
C ALA A 27 36.70 17.82 -39.69
N VAL A 28 37.02 17.58 -40.97
CA VAL A 28 36.34 16.59 -41.81
C VAL A 28 36.54 15.17 -41.28
N VAL A 29 37.77 14.83 -40.86
CA VAL A 29 38.09 13.54 -40.28
C VAL A 29 37.32 13.32 -38.95
N LEU A 30 37.28 14.39 -38.11
CA LEU A 30 36.57 14.32 -36.83
C LEU A 30 35.06 14.10 -37.05
N ILE A 31 34.45 14.81 -38.00
CA ILE A 31 33.04 14.65 -38.36
C ILE A 31 32.78 13.23 -38.88
N ALA A 32 33.65 12.68 -39.69
CA ALA A 32 33.52 11.34 -40.22
C ALA A 32 33.63 10.24 -39.11
N VAL A 33 34.51 10.46 -38.14
CA VAL A 33 34.64 9.56 -36.95
C VAL A 33 33.38 9.62 -36.09
N ILE A 34 32.87 10.85 -35.80
CA ILE A 34 31.65 11.00 -35.01
C ILE A 34 30.44 10.35 -35.72
N ALA A 35 30.30 10.55 -37.03
CA ALA A 35 29.25 9.94 -37.82
C ALA A 35 29.35 8.40 -37.83
N GLY A 36 30.56 7.86 -37.95
CA GLY A 36 30.83 6.42 -37.89
C GLY A 36 30.48 5.82 -36.51
N CYS A 37 30.84 6.51 -35.43
CA CYS A 37 30.49 6.10 -34.07
C CYS A 37 28.97 6.12 -33.86
N ALA A 38 28.26 7.15 -34.33
CA ALA A 38 26.81 7.24 -34.20
C ALA A 38 26.07 6.13 -34.96
N VAL A 39 26.55 5.74 -36.12
CA VAL A 39 26.01 4.60 -36.87
C VAL A 39 26.31 3.26 -36.15
N GLY A 40 27.50 3.11 -35.62
CA GLY A 40 27.90 1.92 -34.85
C GLY A 40 27.06 1.73 -33.55
N ILE A 41 26.79 2.83 -32.83
CA ILE A 41 25.97 2.80 -31.60
C ILE A 41 24.51 2.43 -31.94
N ARG A 42 23.95 2.99 -33.05
CA ARG A 42 22.58 2.64 -33.49
C ARG A 42 22.44 1.18 -33.91
N ALA A 43 23.45 0.64 -34.61
CA ALA A 43 23.45 -0.77 -35.00
C ALA A 43 23.58 -1.70 -33.80
N ALA A 44 24.43 -1.36 -32.81
CA ALA A 44 24.59 -2.12 -31.56
C ALA A 44 23.29 -2.08 -30.73
N ALA A 45 22.66 -0.91 -30.59
CA ALA A 45 21.39 -0.76 -29.89
C ALA A 45 20.27 -1.57 -30.56
N GLY A 46 20.22 -1.61 -31.90
CA GLY A 46 19.28 -2.44 -32.64
C GLY A 46 19.44 -3.94 -32.36
N MET A 47 20.68 -4.44 -32.38
CA MET A 47 20.98 -5.86 -32.08
C MET A 47 20.70 -6.24 -30.63
N ILE A 48 20.91 -5.31 -29.69
CA ILE A 48 20.58 -5.55 -28.26
C ILE A 48 19.07 -5.63 -28.08
N ARG A 49 18.32 -4.73 -28.71
CA ARG A 49 16.86 -4.73 -28.67
C ARG A 49 16.27 -6.02 -29.29
N GLU A 50 16.74 -6.43 -30.45
CA GLU A 50 16.29 -7.65 -31.12
C GLU A 50 16.59 -8.92 -30.30
N LYS A 51 17.77 -8.98 -29.64
CA LYS A 51 18.09 -10.07 -28.71
C LYS A 51 17.23 -10.07 -27.46
N ARG A 52 16.85 -8.90 -26.98
CA ARG A 52 15.98 -8.77 -25.81
C ARG A 52 14.55 -9.21 -26.16
N GLU A 53 13.99 -8.72 -27.25
CA GLU A 53 12.66 -9.12 -27.75
C GLU A 53 12.61 -10.65 -28.05
N ALA A 54 13.66 -11.22 -28.62
CA ALA A 54 13.74 -12.67 -28.86
C ALA A 54 13.83 -13.48 -27.55
N LYS A 55 14.52 -12.94 -26.53
CA LYS A 55 14.61 -13.57 -25.20
C LYS A 55 13.28 -13.48 -24.46
N GLU A 56 12.61 -12.34 -24.50
CA GLU A 56 11.28 -12.15 -23.89
C GLU A 56 10.23 -13.08 -24.55
N ALA A 57 10.24 -13.19 -25.88
CA ALA A 57 9.38 -14.13 -26.58
C ALA A 57 9.67 -15.61 -26.24
N SER A 58 10.95 -15.97 -26.02
CA SER A 58 11.30 -17.33 -25.61
C SER A 58 10.90 -17.65 -24.17
N ILE A 59 10.92 -16.66 -23.26
CA ILE A 59 10.45 -16.80 -21.88
C ILE A 59 8.94 -16.97 -21.87
N GLN A 60 8.20 -16.13 -22.60
CA GLN A 60 6.74 -16.26 -22.71
C GLN A 60 6.32 -17.62 -23.29
N ALA A 61 6.99 -18.09 -24.34
CA ALA A 61 6.71 -19.40 -24.92
C ALA A 61 7.04 -20.56 -23.95
N ALA A 62 8.06 -20.41 -23.11
CA ALA A 62 8.41 -21.40 -22.10
C ALA A 62 7.39 -21.41 -20.95
N GLU A 63 6.93 -20.23 -20.53
CA GLU A 63 5.89 -20.08 -19.49
C GLU A 63 4.53 -20.63 -19.98
N GLU A 64 4.16 -20.37 -21.22
CA GLU A 64 2.94 -20.90 -21.84
C GLU A 64 2.99 -22.44 -22.00
N SER A 65 4.17 -22.99 -22.35
CA SER A 65 4.40 -24.43 -22.41
C SER A 65 4.35 -25.07 -21.02
N ALA A 66 4.95 -24.46 -20.02
CA ALA A 66 4.91 -24.94 -18.63
C ALA A 66 3.49 -24.95 -18.06
N ARG A 67 2.71 -23.88 -18.29
CA ARG A 67 1.28 -23.82 -17.91
C ARG A 67 0.44 -24.88 -18.63
N ALA A 68 0.72 -25.16 -19.90
CA ALA A 68 0.02 -26.18 -20.65
C ALA A 68 0.35 -27.60 -20.14
N GLU A 69 1.61 -27.85 -19.76
CA GLU A 69 2.04 -29.12 -19.15
C GLU A 69 1.45 -29.31 -17.76
N GLU A 70 1.44 -28.26 -16.93
CA GLU A 70 0.85 -28.27 -15.59
C GLU A 70 -0.68 -28.50 -15.65
N SER A 71 -1.37 -27.84 -16.60
CA SER A 71 -2.80 -28.08 -16.86
C SER A 71 -3.09 -29.51 -17.36
N ALA A 72 -2.23 -30.06 -18.21
CA ALA A 72 -2.38 -31.43 -18.71
C ALA A 72 -2.10 -32.47 -17.62
N GLN A 73 -1.13 -32.21 -16.73
CA GLN A 73 -0.86 -33.06 -15.58
C GLN A 73 -2.00 -33.02 -14.55
N ALA A 74 -2.55 -31.83 -14.29
CA ALA A 74 -3.72 -31.67 -13.42
C ALA A 74 -4.95 -32.39 -13.99
N GLN A 75 -5.21 -32.29 -15.30
CA GLN A 75 -6.29 -33.01 -15.95
C GLN A 75 -6.08 -34.53 -15.92
N SER A 76 -4.85 -35.02 -16.15
CA SER A 76 -4.53 -36.44 -16.06
C SER A 76 -4.67 -36.99 -14.63
N ALA A 77 -4.30 -36.22 -13.61
CA ALA A 77 -4.49 -36.60 -12.21
C ALA A 77 -5.98 -36.65 -11.82
N VAL A 78 -6.79 -35.75 -12.37
CA VAL A 78 -8.25 -35.76 -12.17
C VAL A 78 -8.90 -36.95 -12.88
N GLU A 79 -8.46 -37.32 -14.11
CA GLU A 79 -8.96 -38.50 -14.81
C GLU A 79 -8.54 -39.81 -14.11
N GLU A 80 -7.35 -39.88 -13.51
CA GLU A 80 -6.89 -41.02 -12.72
C GLU A 80 -7.68 -41.17 -11.42
N LEU A 81 -8.04 -40.06 -10.75
CA LEU A 81 -8.92 -40.03 -9.59
C LEU A 81 -10.37 -40.40 -9.91
N LEU A 82 -10.88 -40.02 -11.07
CA LEU A 82 -12.22 -40.37 -11.55
C LEU A 82 -12.33 -41.84 -12.02
N GLY A 83 -11.21 -42.51 -12.34
CA GLY A 83 -11.14 -43.93 -12.75
C GLY A 83 -11.14 -44.94 -11.60
N MET A 84 -11.06 -44.48 -10.35
CA MET A 84 -11.20 -45.33 -9.15
C MET A 84 -12.68 -45.49 -8.78
N GLU A 85 -13.31 -46.56 -9.28
CA GLU A 85 -14.71 -46.89 -8.97
C GLU A 85 -15.03 -46.99 -7.49
N SER A 86 -16.08 -46.27 -7.14
CA SER A 86 -16.74 -46.14 -5.85
C SER A 86 -17.06 -47.46 -5.13
N THR A 87 -16.57 -47.59 -3.92
CA THR A 87 -17.29 -48.29 -2.83
C THR A 87 -17.14 -47.47 -1.57
N GLU A 88 -18.28 -47.02 -1.10
CA GLU A 88 -18.62 -46.27 0.11
C GLU A 88 -18.93 -44.80 -0.16
N ALA A 89 -20.19 -44.45 0.05
CA ALA A 89 -20.70 -43.08 0.03
C ALA A 89 -20.16 -42.30 1.22
N GLU A 90 -18.92 -41.85 1.18
CA GLU A 90 -18.48 -40.67 1.89
C GLU A 90 -19.01 -39.45 1.10
N THR A 91 -19.75 -38.60 1.80
CA THR A 91 -20.15 -37.29 1.27
C THR A 91 -18.89 -36.60 0.78
N ALA A 92 -18.70 -36.54 -0.54
CA ALA A 92 -17.64 -35.74 -1.14
C ALA A 92 -17.84 -34.30 -0.67
N VAL A 93 -16.96 -33.82 0.18
CA VAL A 93 -16.90 -32.39 0.53
C VAL A 93 -16.49 -31.70 -0.77
N GLU A 94 -17.42 -30.93 -1.35
CA GLU A 94 -17.18 -30.18 -2.56
C GLU A 94 -16.09 -29.15 -2.27
N TYR A 95 -14.91 -29.30 -2.88
CA TYR A 95 -13.79 -28.37 -2.72
C TYR A 95 -14.19 -27.01 -3.31
N THR A 96 -14.26 -26.01 -2.44
CA THR A 96 -14.77 -24.69 -2.79
C THR A 96 -13.64 -23.71 -3.14
N PRO A 97 -13.91 -22.58 -3.82
CA PRO A 97 -12.94 -21.51 -3.97
C PRO A 97 -12.37 -21.00 -2.64
N GLU A 98 -13.19 -21.03 -1.59
CA GLU A 98 -12.78 -20.67 -0.23
C GLU A 98 -11.74 -21.65 0.35
N ASP A 99 -11.89 -22.95 0.07
CA ASP A 99 -10.90 -23.96 0.47
C ASP A 99 -9.57 -23.75 -0.26
N ALA A 100 -9.63 -23.41 -1.54
CA ALA A 100 -8.44 -23.07 -2.34
C ALA A 100 -7.72 -21.84 -1.79
N LEU A 101 -8.48 -20.80 -1.41
CA LEU A 101 -7.90 -19.59 -0.81
C LEU A 101 -7.23 -19.93 0.53
N ASN A 102 -7.91 -20.70 1.40
CA ASN A 102 -7.37 -21.10 2.68
C ASN A 102 -6.06 -21.88 2.53
N GLU A 103 -5.99 -22.83 1.58
CA GLU A 103 -4.78 -23.59 1.30
C GLU A 103 -3.64 -22.68 0.80
N MET A 104 -3.91 -21.76 -0.14
CA MET A 104 -2.92 -20.79 -0.61
C MET A 104 -2.40 -19.87 0.51
N VAL A 105 -3.28 -19.46 1.43
CA VAL A 105 -2.91 -18.64 2.59
C VAL A 105 -2.00 -19.43 3.54
N GLU A 106 -2.39 -20.65 3.90
CA GLU A 106 -1.59 -21.51 4.81
C GLU A 106 -0.20 -21.80 4.21
N GLU A 107 -0.12 -22.16 2.93
CA GLU A 107 1.14 -22.41 2.26
C GLU A 107 2.04 -21.16 2.21
N SER A 108 1.43 -19.99 1.91
CA SER A 108 2.17 -18.73 1.85
C SER A 108 2.78 -18.37 3.20
N VAL A 109 2.02 -18.50 4.29
CA VAL A 109 2.49 -18.19 5.65
C VAL A 109 3.49 -19.23 6.14
N ALA A 110 3.26 -20.51 5.88
CA ALA A 110 4.17 -21.60 6.29
C ALA A 110 5.55 -21.53 5.60
N GLY A 111 5.60 -20.98 4.38
CA GLY A 111 6.85 -20.83 3.62
C GLY A 111 7.76 -19.69 4.09
N MET A 112 7.32 -18.82 5.02
CA MET A 112 8.07 -17.66 5.49
C MET A 112 8.98 -17.99 6.67
N THR A 113 10.17 -17.32 6.70
CA THR A 113 10.99 -17.27 7.92
C THR A 113 10.34 -16.35 8.96
N LEU A 114 10.79 -16.45 10.23
CA LEU A 114 10.28 -15.56 11.29
C LEU A 114 10.51 -14.09 10.99
N GLU A 115 11.69 -13.74 10.46
CA GLU A 115 12.05 -12.39 10.07
C GLU A 115 11.11 -11.84 8.98
N GLN A 116 10.76 -12.67 8.00
CA GLN A 116 9.83 -12.32 6.93
C GLN A 116 8.41 -12.15 7.46
N LYS A 117 7.99 -13.03 8.37
CA LYS A 117 6.68 -12.95 9.04
C LYS A 117 6.53 -11.65 9.82
N VAL A 118 7.53 -11.30 10.62
CA VAL A 118 7.52 -10.05 11.39
C VAL A 118 7.53 -8.83 10.49
N ALA A 119 8.38 -8.81 9.44
CA ALA A 119 8.39 -7.71 8.47
C ALA A 119 7.02 -7.53 7.79
N GLY A 120 6.33 -8.62 7.49
CA GLY A 120 5.01 -8.65 6.87
C GLY A 120 3.89 -7.98 7.68
N LEU A 121 4.10 -7.72 8.98
CA LEU A 121 3.16 -7.00 9.84
C LEU A 121 3.30 -5.47 9.76
N PHE A 122 4.29 -4.95 9.07
CA PHE A 122 4.54 -3.51 9.00
C PHE A 122 4.03 -2.91 7.69
N PHE A 123 3.42 -1.74 7.82
CA PHE A 123 3.00 -0.87 6.73
C PHE A 123 3.74 0.47 6.90
N VAL A 124 4.73 0.74 6.07
CA VAL A 124 5.66 1.85 6.25
C VAL A 124 5.69 2.78 5.04
N THR A 125 6.35 3.94 5.15
CA THR A 125 6.60 4.78 3.97
C THR A 125 7.81 4.29 3.19
N PRO A 126 7.92 4.61 1.89
CA PRO A 126 9.15 4.35 1.13
C PRO A 126 10.39 4.98 1.77
N GLU A 127 10.23 6.14 2.43
CA GLU A 127 11.30 6.84 3.15
C GLU A 127 11.77 6.06 4.38
N GLN A 128 10.83 5.55 5.19
CA GLN A 128 11.16 4.73 6.36
C GLN A 128 11.86 3.42 5.96
N LEU A 129 11.43 2.81 4.85
CA LEU A 129 12.01 1.58 4.34
C LEU A 129 13.43 1.78 3.82
N THR A 130 13.69 2.88 3.09
CA THR A 130 14.96 3.10 2.36
C THR A 130 15.91 4.07 3.04
N GLY A 131 15.46 4.81 4.06
CA GLY A 131 16.24 5.84 4.76
C GLY A 131 16.49 7.11 3.96
N VAL A 132 15.79 7.33 2.82
CA VAL A 132 15.91 8.55 2.02
C VAL A 132 15.00 9.66 2.58
N GLY A 133 15.35 10.93 2.35
CA GLY A 133 14.54 12.06 2.84
C GLY A 133 13.23 12.25 2.05
N GLN A 134 13.17 11.83 0.79
CA GLN A 134 11.97 11.84 -0.05
C GLN A 134 12.12 10.78 -1.15
N ALA A 135 11.15 9.91 -1.28
CA ALA A 135 11.11 8.86 -2.30
C ALA A 135 10.13 9.26 -3.43
N VAL A 136 10.65 9.41 -4.64
CA VAL A 136 9.85 9.70 -5.84
C VAL A 136 10.08 8.67 -6.94
N GLN A 137 10.75 7.58 -6.62
CA GLN A 137 10.99 6.45 -7.52
C GLN A 137 11.27 5.19 -6.70
N ALA A 138 10.93 4.04 -7.24
CA ALA A 138 11.39 2.76 -6.75
C ALA A 138 12.54 2.27 -7.64
N GLY A 139 13.75 2.24 -7.10
CA GLY A 139 14.97 1.83 -7.78
C GLY A 139 15.71 0.72 -7.03
N GLU A 140 17.03 0.60 -7.28
CA GLU A 140 17.89 -0.41 -6.67
C GLU A 140 17.83 -0.37 -5.12
N GLY A 141 17.83 0.83 -4.51
CA GLY A 141 17.71 0.95 -3.06
C GLY A 141 16.38 0.44 -2.50
N THR A 142 15.27 0.61 -3.24
CA THR A 142 13.98 0.02 -2.85
C THR A 142 14.01 -1.49 -2.98
N GLN A 143 14.63 -2.02 -4.04
CA GLN A 143 14.77 -3.46 -4.26
C GLN A 143 15.60 -4.11 -3.14
N GLU A 144 16.74 -3.53 -2.79
CA GLU A 144 17.60 -4.01 -1.71
C GLU A 144 16.89 -3.96 -0.34
N ALA A 145 16.17 -2.88 -0.07
CA ALA A 145 15.43 -2.71 1.16
C ALA A 145 14.29 -3.73 1.30
N LEU A 146 13.49 -3.95 0.24
CA LEU A 146 12.43 -4.97 0.23
C LEU A 146 12.96 -6.41 0.29
N ALA A 147 14.17 -6.65 -0.22
CA ALA A 147 14.83 -7.95 -0.07
C ALA A 147 15.28 -8.19 1.38
N THR A 148 15.63 -7.12 2.11
CA THR A 148 16.06 -7.19 3.52
C THR A 148 14.85 -7.23 4.47
N TRP A 149 13.89 -6.36 4.25
CA TRP A 149 12.66 -6.23 5.02
C TRP A 149 11.45 -6.32 4.09
N PRO A 150 10.92 -7.51 3.83
CA PRO A 150 9.73 -7.70 3.00
C PRO A 150 8.46 -7.28 3.74
N VAL A 151 8.29 -5.95 3.90
CA VAL A 151 7.17 -5.35 4.61
C VAL A 151 5.83 -5.69 3.98
N GLY A 152 4.77 -5.69 4.81
CA GLY A 152 3.41 -6.01 4.39
C GLY A 152 2.80 -4.96 3.45
N GLY A 153 3.20 -3.69 3.58
CA GLY A 153 2.71 -2.62 2.73
C GLY A 153 3.58 -1.37 2.73
N LEU A 154 3.39 -0.54 1.69
CA LEU A 154 3.95 0.81 1.60
C LEU A 154 2.84 1.84 1.42
N VAL A 155 2.80 2.87 2.29
CA VAL A 155 1.88 4.01 2.20
C VAL A 155 2.58 5.19 1.53
N TYR A 156 1.87 5.79 0.58
CA TYR A 156 2.36 6.91 -0.22
C TYR A 156 1.60 8.18 0.09
N PHE A 157 2.31 9.29 0.07
CA PHE A 157 1.77 10.62 0.32
C PHE A 157 1.94 11.53 -0.90
N LYS A 158 1.30 12.69 -0.91
CA LYS A 158 1.39 13.67 -1.98
C LYS A 158 2.83 13.99 -2.38
N GLN A 159 3.77 14.00 -1.44
CA GLN A 159 5.20 14.24 -1.69
C GLN A 159 5.88 13.18 -2.56
N ASN A 160 5.32 11.97 -2.64
CA ASN A 160 5.85 10.88 -3.46
C ASN A 160 5.36 10.96 -4.93
N ILE A 161 4.39 11.85 -5.23
CA ILE A 161 3.68 11.90 -6.50
C ILE A 161 4.12 13.14 -7.28
N GLN A 162 4.67 12.96 -8.48
CA GLN A 162 5.13 14.04 -9.34
C GLN A 162 4.38 14.09 -10.68
N SER A 163 4.02 12.94 -11.24
CA SER A 163 3.26 12.79 -12.46
C SER A 163 2.63 11.41 -12.54
N GLU A 164 1.64 11.22 -13.42
CA GLU A 164 1.01 9.92 -13.64
C GLU A 164 1.99 8.83 -14.04
N GLU A 165 2.91 9.15 -14.97
CA GLU A 165 3.92 8.19 -15.46
C GLU A 165 4.89 7.78 -14.35
N GLN A 166 5.39 8.75 -13.58
CA GLN A 166 6.28 8.50 -12.45
C GLN A 166 5.60 7.64 -11.39
N LEU A 167 4.34 7.95 -11.04
CA LEU A 167 3.59 7.19 -10.04
C LEU A 167 3.38 5.73 -10.47
N ARG A 168 2.90 5.51 -11.71
CA ARG A 168 2.72 4.15 -12.26
C ARG A 168 4.02 3.35 -12.25
N GLU A 169 5.12 3.96 -12.69
CA GLU A 169 6.43 3.30 -12.70
C GLU A 169 6.90 2.98 -11.28
N MET A 170 6.75 3.91 -10.33
CA MET A 170 7.15 3.72 -8.95
C MET A 170 6.37 2.56 -8.29
N LEU A 171 5.04 2.53 -8.43
CA LEU A 171 4.21 1.47 -7.85
C LEU A 171 4.46 0.10 -8.51
N ALA A 172 4.57 0.07 -9.85
CA ALA A 172 4.87 -1.15 -10.58
C ALA A 172 6.24 -1.72 -10.22
N ASN A 173 7.27 -0.88 -10.10
CA ASN A 173 8.60 -1.29 -9.68
C ASN A 173 8.58 -1.81 -8.23
N THR A 174 7.89 -1.11 -7.32
CA THR A 174 7.75 -1.57 -5.93
C THR A 174 7.11 -2.96 -5.86
N ALA A 175 6.00 -3.17 -6.56
CA ALA A 175 5.33 -4.46 -6.61
C ALA A 175 6.24 -5.56 -7.19
N SER A 176 7.04 -5.23 -8.24
CA SER A 176 7.94 -6.18 -8.90
C SER A 176 9.18 -6.55 -8.06
N TYR A 177 9.60 -5.68 -7.16
CA TYR A 177 10.75 -5.91 -6.26
C TYR A 177 10.37 -6.65 -4.99
N SER A 178 9.09 -6.63 -4.63
CA SER A 178 8.63 -7.36 -3.44
C SER A 178 8.62 -8.87 -3.69
N THR A 179 9.21 -9.62 -2.76
CA THR A 179 9.22 -11.09 -2.80
C THR A 179 7.83 -11.68 -2.57
N PHE A 180 7.01 -10.99 -1.78
CA PHE A 180 5.66 -11.38 -1.44
C PHE A 180 4.64 -10.36 -1.97
N PRO A 181 3.37 -10.72 -2.15
CA PRO A 181 2.32 -9.74 -2.44
C PRO A 181 2.35 -8.59 -1.43
N ILE A 182 2.37 -7.34 -1.92
CA ILE A 182 2.52 -6.14 -1.09
C ILE A 182 1.29 -5.25 -1.20
N PHE A 183 0.87 -4.64 -0.10
CA PHE A 183 -0.10 -3.55 -0.13
C PHE A 183 0.56 -2.25 -0.55
N LEU A 184 -0.09 -1.52 -1.44
CA LEU A 184 0.28 -0.18 -1.88
C LEU A 184 -0.88 0.73 -1.53
N GLY A 185 -0.72 1.49 -0.46
CA GLY A 185 -1.79 2.25 0.18
C GLY A 185 -1.63 3.76 0.03
N VAL A 186 -2.74 4.47 0.17
CA VAL A 186 -2.82 5.92 0.18
C VAL A 186 -4.02 6.37 0.99
N ASP A 187 -4.04 7.64 1.47
CA ASP A 187 -5.23 8.31 1.97
C ASP A 187 -5.87 9.10 0.82
N GLU A 188 -6.94 8.61 0.27
CA GLU A 188 -7.69 9.27 -0.80
C GLU A 188 -9.18 9.36 -0.45
N GLU A 189 -9.48 10.11 0.63
CA GLU A 189 -10.83 10.23 1.17
C GLU A 189 -11.76 11.07 0.30
N GLY A 190 -11.18 11.91 -0.57
CA GLY A 190 -11.87 13.04 -1.21
C GLY A 190 -11.77 14.32 -0.39
N GLY A 191 -12.34 15.43 -0.93
CA GLY A 191 -12.27 16.73 -0.28
C GLY A 191 -10.83 17.17 0.02
N ARG A 192 -10.55 17.51 1.28
CA ARG A 192 -9.22 18.00 1.72
C ARG A 192 -8.16 16.90 1.87
N VAL A 193 -8.57 15.64 1.85
CA VAL A 193 -7.66 14.48 1.94
C VAL A 193 -7.74 13.70 0.64
N ALA A 194 -7.03 14.19 -0.36
CA ALA A 194 -6.99 13.63 -1.72
C ALA A 194 -5.55 13.72 -2.25
N ARG A 195 -4.69 12.76 -1.87
CA ARG A 195 -3.25 12.81 -2.15
C ARG A 195 -2.94 12.68 -3.62
N VAL A 196 -3.64 11.76 -4.31
CA VAL A 196 -3.44 11.46 -5.73
C VAL A 196 -4.15 12.49 -6.59
N ALA A 197 -5.43 12.76 -6.35
CA ALA A 197 -6.19 13.73 -7.12
C ALA A 197 -5.56 15.13 -7.05
N ASP A 198 -5.17 15.58 -5.85
CA ASP A 198 -4.49 16.85 -5.64
C ASP A 198 -3.12 16.96 -6.31
N ALA A 199 -2.32 15.86 -6.30
CA ALA A 199 -0.99 15.89 -6.89
C ALA A 199 -1.03 15.87 -8.41
N LEU A 200 -1.99 15.15 -8.99
CA LEU A 200 -2.11 14.94 -10.44
C LEU A 200 -3.12 15.88 -11.12
N GLY A 201 -3.86 16.68 -10.33
CA GLY A 201 -4.89 17.57 -10.85
C GLY A 201 -6.09 16.82 -11.41
N LEU A 202 -6.43 15.66 -10.84
CA LEU A 202 -7.64 14.92 -11.17
C LEU A 202 -8.87 15.61 -10.58
N GLU A 203 -10.04 15.24 -11.07
CA GLU A 203 -11.31 15.69 -10.47
C GLU A 203 -11.46 15.10 -9.07
N ASN A 204 -11.51 15.99 -8.06
CA ASN A 204 -11.75 15.62 -6.68
C ASN A 204 -13.26 15.45 -6.46
N VAL A 205 -13.68 14.33 -5.88
CA VAL A 205 -15.11 14.02 -5.63
C VAL A 205 -15.78 14.95 -4.61
N GLY A 206 -14.99 15.80 -3.93
CA GLY A 206 -15.45 16.71 -2.89
C GLY A 206 -15.46 16.11 -1.49
N PRO A 207 -15.86 16.92 -0.48
CA PRO A 207 -15.93 16.48 0.91
C PRO A 207 -17.02 15.42 1.11
N MET A 208 -16.79 14.45 1.97
CA MET A 208 -17.76 13.41 2.30
C MET A 208 -19.01 13.98 2.96
N ALA A 209 -18.91 15.11 3.69
CA ALA A 209 -20.05 15.82 4.24
C ALA A 209 -21.05 16.29 3.16
N ASP A 210 -20.56 16.74 1.99
CA ASP A 210 -21.44 17.15 0.88
C ASP A 210 -22.17 15.94 0.31
N ILE A 211 -21.49 14.79 0.18
CA ILE A 211 -22.07 13.53 -0.28
C ILE A 211 -23.10 13.03 0.74
N GLY A 212 -22.74 13.01 2.03
CA GLY A 212 -23.63 12.61 3.12
C GLY A 212 -24.90 13.46 3.22
N SER A 213 -24.79 14.77 2.94
CA SER A 213 -25.94 15.70 2.93
C SER A 213 -26.99 15.37 1.88
N THR A 214 -26.65 14.58 0.86
CA THR A 214 -27.60 14.12 -0.17
C THR A 214 -28.56 13.06 0.35
N GLY A 215 -28.18 12.31 1.38
CA GLY A 215 -28.89 11.12 1.85
C GLY A 215 -28.96 9.98 0.82
N ASP A 216 -28.17 10.05 -0.25
CA ASP A 216 -28.17 9.08 -1.34
C ASP A 216 -26.94 8.16 -1.24
N VAL A 217 -27.15 6.92 -0.79
CA VAL A 217 -26.11 5.89 -0.68
C VAL A 217 -25.42 5.64 -2.03
N GLN A 218 -26.16 5.75 -3.13
CA GLN A 218 -25.57 5.59 -4.47
C GLN A 218 -24.56 6.70 -4.81
N ALA A 219 -24.71 7.90 -4.23
CA ALA A 219 -23.71 8.96 -4.37
C ALA A 219 -22.40 8.58 -3.66
N ALA A 220 -22.48 8.00 -2.45
CA ALA A 220 -21.31 7.51 -1.74
C ALA A 220 -20.62 6.36 -2.49
N TYR A 221 -21.39 5.39 -2.99
CA TYR A 221 -20.87 4.32 -3.87
C TYR A 221 -20.14 4.89 -5.09
N THR A 222 -20.77 5.79 -5.83
CA THR A 222 -20.23 6.33 -7.08
C THR A 222 -18.95 7.14 -6.86
N ALA A 223 -18.92 7.97 -5.80
CA ALA A 223 -17.73 8.74 -5.44
C ALA A 223 -16.54 7.82 -5.11
N ASN A 224 -16.77 6.82 -4.27
CA ASN A 224 -15.73 5.90 -3.84
C ASN A 224 -15.32 4.90 -4.95
N GLN A 225 -16.24 4.48 -5.83
CA GLN A 225 -15.90 3.74 -7.04
C GLN A 225 -15.02 4.56 -7.99
N THR A 226 -15.28 5.85 -8.12
CA THR A 226 -14.47 6.77 -8.92
C THR A 226 -13.04 6.83 -8.35
N ILE A 227 -12.92 7.04 -7.03
CA ILE A 227 -11.64 7.01 -6.32
C ILE A 227 -10.94 5.66 -6.56
N GLY A 228 -11.58 4.54 -6.24
CA GLY A 228 -11.01 3.20 -6.41
C GLY A 228 -10.56 2.94 -7.84
N THR A 229 -11.31 3.37 -8.84
CA THR A 229 -11.01 3.17 -10.26
C THR A 229 -9.69 3.84 -10.66
N TYR A 230 -9.48 5.12 -10.31
CA TYR A 230 -8.21 5.75 -10.65
C TYR A 230 -7.06 5.23 -9.79
N LEU A 231 -7.26 4.94 -8.51
CA LEU A 231 -6.26 4.35 -7.63
C LEU A 231 -5.75 3.00 -8.19
N ALA A 232 -6.68 2.08 -8.51
CA ALA A 232 -6.34 0.80 -9.14
C ALA A 232 -5.58 0.98 -10.47
N SER A 233 -5.98 1.98 -11.28
CA SER A 233 -5.32 2.28 -12.55
C SER A 233 -3.87 2.73 -12.40
N TYR A 234 -3.47 3.28 -11.25
CA TYR A 234 -2.08 3.61 -10.93
C TYR A 234 -1.33 2.44 -10.29
N GLY A 235 -2.03 1.47 -9.71
CA GLY A 235 -1.47 0.30 -9.05
C GLY A 235 -1.61 0.30 -7.52
N PHE A 236 -2.36 1.24 -6.93
CA PHE A 236 -2.77 1.15 -5.54
C PHE A 236 -3.79 0.03 -5.36
N ASN A 237 -3.74 -0.63 -4.22
CA ASN A 237 -4.65 -1.71 -3.85
C ASN A 237 -5.26 -1.56 -2.44
N VAL A 238 -4.92 -0.47 -1.73
CA VAL A 238 -5.52 -0.08 -0.44
C VAL A 238 -5.79 1.42 -0.47
N ASP A 239 -6.98 1.82 -0.06
CA ASP A 239 -7.29 3.18 0.34
C ASP A 239 -7.63 3.20 1.82
N PHE A 240 -6.95 4.07 2.58
CA PHE A 240 -7.29 4.32 3.98
C PHE A 240 -8.54 5.22 4.05
N ALA A 241 -9.64 4.69 3.52
CA ALA A 241 -10.98 5.25 3.44
C ALA A 241 -12.00 4.09 3.42
N PRO A 242 -13.28 4.34 3.78
CA PRO A 242 -13.89 5.60 4.15
C PRO A 242 -13.69 5.99 5.62
N VAL A 243 -13.87 7.30 5.91
CA VAL A 243 -14.02 7.79 7.27
C VAL A 243 -15.39 7.36 7.80
N ALA A 244 -15.40 6.53 8.84
CA ALA A 244 -16.58 6.00 9.51
C ALA A 244 -16.94 6.78 10.80
N ASP A 245 -16.20 7.85 11.08
CA ASP A 245 -16.45 8.71 12.23
C ASP A 245 -17.79 9.44 12.10
N VAL A 246 -18.54 9.51 13.21
CA VAL A 246 -19.78 10.29 13.31
C VAL A 246 -19.44 11.65 13.91
N LEU A 247 -19.66 12.75 13.19
CA LEU A 247 -19.34 14.11 13.67
C LEU A 247 -20.34 14.56 14.73
N THR A 248 -20.25 14.00 15.93
CA THR A 248 -21.12 14.35 17.06
C THR A 248 -20.68 15.62 17.77
N ASN A 249 -19.39 15.99 17.64
CA ASN A 249 -18.86 17.28 18.09
C ASN A 249 -18.61 18.20 16.88
N GLU A 250 -19.46 19.18 16.67
CA GLU A 250 -19.36 20.14 15.54
C GLU A 250 -18.08 20.99 15.59
N ASP A 251 -17.44 21.13 16.75
CA ASP A 251 -16.16 21.83 16.91
C ASP A 251 -14.94 20.98 16.55
N ASN A 252 -15.13 19.70 16.21
CA ASN A 252 -14.05 18.81 15.80
C ASN A 252 -13.56 19.15 14.38
N ALA A 253 -12.53 20.01 14.29
CA ALA A 253 -11.93 20.41 13.03
C ALA A 253 -11.05 19.32 12.38
N VAL A 254 -10.65 18.29 13.15
CA VAL A 254 -9.81 17.19 12.64
C VAL A 254 -10.63 16.31 11.68
N ILE A 255 -11.81 15.92 12.11
CA ILE A 255 -12.75 15.16 11.29
C ILE A 255 -13.56 16.10 10.39
N GLY A 256 -14.36 17.00 10.96
CA GLY A 256 -15.10 18.02 10.22
C GLY A 256 -15.81 17.46 8.97
N ASP A 257 -15.51 18.04 7.81
CA ASP A 257 -16.10 17.71 6.51
C ASP A 257 -15.62 16.37 5.90
N ARG A 258 -14.72 15.66 6.57
CA ARG A 258 -14.32 14.29 6.21
C ARG A 258 -15.39 13.27 6.57
N ALA A 259 -16.16 13.51 7.66
CA ALA A 259 -17.29 12.66 8.02
C ALA A 259 -18.47 12.88 7.07
N PHE A 260 -19.23 11.84 6.80
CA PHE A 260 -20.44 11.94 6.01
C PHE A 260 -21.53 12.75 6.70
N SER A 261 -21.67 12.65 8.02
CA SER A 261 -22.71 13.32 8.81
C SER A 261 -22.41 13.30 10.30
N GLY A 262 -23.20 14.07 11.07
CA GLY A 262 -23.33 13.93 12.53
C GLY A 262 -24.47 12.96 12.93
N ASP A 263 -25.25 12.45 11.97
CA ASP A 263 -26.29 11.45 12.22
C ASP A 263 -25.72 10.03 12.00
N PRO A 264 -25.70 9.17 13.06
CA PRO A 264 -25.05 7.85 12.99
C PRO A 264 -25.63 6.93 11.90
N GLN A 265 -26.93 6.98 11.65
CA GLN A 265 -27.57 6.13 10.64
C GLN A 265 -27.17 6.58 9.23
N THR A 266 -27.13 7.89 8.98
CA THR A 266 -26.66 8.44 7.71
C THR A 266 -25.20 8.01 7.45
N VAL A 267 -24.33 8.12 8.46
CA VAL A 267 -22.93 7.69 8.30
C VAL A 267 -22.85 6.19 8.02
N ALA A 268 -23.62 5.36 8.73
CA ALA A 268 -23.64 3.91 8.51
C ALA A 268 -24.05 3.54 7.09
N ASP A 269 -25.10 4.17 6.57
CA ASP A 269 -25.60 3.92 5.22
C ASP A 269 -24.59 4.36 4.16
N MET A 270 -23.95 5.54 4.34
CA MET A 270 -22.94 6.06 3.42
C MET A 270 -21.65 5.23 3.44
N VAL A 271 -21.22 4.77 4.63
CA VAL A 271 -20.06 3.91 4.79
C VAL A 271 -20.23 2.59 4.04
N ALA A 272 -21.41 1.95 4.12
CA ALA A 272 -21.70 0.76 3.34
C ALA A 272 -21.53 1.00 1.83
N GLY A 273 -22.14 2.07 1.30
CA GLY A 273 -22.00 2.43 -0.11
C GLY A 273 -20.54 2.74 -0.50
N ALA A 274 -19.78 3.40 0.37
CA ALA A 274 -18.38 3.72 0.12
C ALA A 274 -17.47 2.47 0.08
N VAL A 275 -17.66 1.53 1.00
CA VAL A 275 -16.94 0.23 1.02
C VAL A 275 -17.22 -0.54 -0.26
N GLU A 276 -18.49 -0.69 -0.65
CA GLU A 276 -18.86 -1.35 -1.91
C GLU A 276 -18.23 -0.65 -3.11
N GLY A 277 -18.23 0.69 -3.13
CA GLY A 277 -17.65 1.49 -4.19
C GLY A 277 -16.16 1.22 -4.39
N LEU A 278 -15.34 1.35 -3.33
CA LEU A 278 -13.89 1.09 -3.37
C LEU A 278 -13.59 -0.37 -3.76
N GLN A 279 -14.21 -1.33 -3.10
CA GLN A 279 -13.91 -2.74 -3.29
C GLN A 279 -14.40 -3.26 -4.65
N SER A 280 -15.47 -2.67 -5.24
CA SER A 280 -15.89 -2.98 -6.61
C SER A 280 -14.85 -2.60 -7.66
N ALA A 281 -13.96 -1.66 -7.34
CA ALA A 281 -12.86 -1.24 -8.20
C ALA A 281 -11.55 -2.03 -7.94
N GLY A 282 -11.55 -3.02 -7.04
CA GLY A 282 -10.37 -3.82 -6.67
C GLY A 282 -9.43 -3.14 -5.69
N VAL A 283 -9.89 -2.12 -4.94
CA VAL A 283 -9.13 -1.43 -3.90
C VAL A 283 -9.74 -1.77 -2.54
N SER A 284 -8.92 -2.28 -1.62
CA SER A 284 -9.34 -2.59 -0.26
C SER A 284 -9.72 -1.33 0.50
N ALA A 285 -10.93 -1.33 1.09
CA ALA A 285 -11.41 -0.26 1.94
C ALA A 285 -10.92 -0.45 3.38
N CYS A 286 -10.60 0.67 4.05
CA CYS A 286 -10.16 0.72 5.44
C CYS A 286 -11.02 1.69 6.24
N LEU A 287 -11.94 1.18 7.07
CA LEU A 287 -12.78 1.98 7.95
C LEU A 287 -11.94 2.70 9.00
N LYS A 288 -12.16 3.99 9.23
CA LYS A 288 -11.39 4.77 10.20
C LYS A 288 -12.21 5.89 10.86
N HIS A 289 -11.89 6.25 12.09
CA HIS A 289 -10.86 5.77 13.01
C HIS A 289 -11.52 5.08 14.21
N PHE A 290 -11.49 3.76 14.27
CA PHE A 290 -12.12 3.03 15.39
C PHE A 290 -11.45 3.42 16.73
N PRO A 291 -12.20 3.60 17.84
CA PRO A 291 -13.62 3.37 18.05
C PRO A 291 -14.56 4.55 17.68
N GLY A 292 -14.05 5.63 17.06
CA GLY A 292 -14.78 6.81 16.63
C GLY A 292 -14.10 8.10 17.09
N HIS A 293 -13.66 8.93 16.13
CA HIS A 293 -12.92 10.17 16.37
C HIS A 293 -13.82 11.41 16.35
N GLY A 294 -15.08 11.28 15.92
CA GLY A 294 -15.93 12.43 15.62
C GLY A 294 -16.43 13.21 16.84
N ASP A 295 -16.39 12.62 18.04
CA ASP A 295 -16.73 13.27 19.32
C ASP A 295 -15.55 13.98 19.99
N THR A 296 -14.31 13.62 19.66
CA THR A 296 -13.13 14.08 20.40
C THR A 296 -12.93 15.58 20.31
N ALA A 297 -12.46 16.18 21.40
CA ALA A 297 -12.11 17.61 21.45
C ALA A 297 -10.64 17.88 21.07
N GLY A 298 -9.77 16.85 21.06
CA GLY A 298 -8.33 16.93 20.80
C GLY A 298 -7.97 16.39 19.42
N ASP A 299 -6.79 16.77 18.95
CA ASP A 299 -6.17 16.28 17.72
C ASP A 299 -5.08 15.27 18.07
N SER A 300 -5.28 14.00 17.70
CA SER A 300 -4.33 12.91 17.95
C SER A 300 -2.96 13.11 17.28
N HIS A 301 -2.85 14.00 16.27
CA HIS A 301 -1.57 14.38 15.68
C HIS A 301 -0.73 15.30 16.59
N THR A 302 -1.36 16.01 17.52
CA THR A 302 -0.69 16.97 18.38
C THR A 302 -0.70 16.60 19.86
N GLY A 303 -1.31 15.45 20.20
CA GLY A 303 -1.43 14.95 21.58
C GLY A 303 -2.57 13.97 21.74
N ALA A 304 -3.04 13.76 22.97
CA ALA A 304 -4.12 12.83 23.24
C ALA A 304 -5.48 13.34 22.73
N ALA A 305 -6.14 12.57 21.89
CA ALA A 305 -7.56 12.72 21.60
C ALA A 305 -8.35 11.84 22.59
N GLU A 306 -9.33 12.41 23.28
CA GLU A 306 -10.10 11.73 24.33
C GLU A 306 -11.59 11.93 24.09
N THR A 307 -12.37 10.88 24.36
CA THR A 307 -13.83 10.95 24.45
C THR A 307 -14.29 10.49 25.82
N ASP A 308 -15.24 11.22 26.41
CA ASP A 308 -15.89 10.91 27.68
C ASP A 308 -17.18 10.08 27.48
N ARG A 309 -17.52 9.69 26.25
CA ARG A 309 -18.74 8.94 25.94
C ARG A 309 -18.73 7.57 26.61
N THR A 310 -19.87 7.19 27.15
CA THR A 310 -20.08 5.84 27.69
C THR A 310 -20.13 4.81 26.58
N LYS A 311 -19.92 3.54 26.93
CA LYS A 311 -20.04 2.45 25.96
C LYS A 311 -21.40 2.41 25.30
N GLU A 312 -22.48 2.64 26.08
CA GLU A 312 -23.87 2.64 25.57
C GLU A 312 -24.09 3.77 24.56
N GLU A 313 -23.49 4.94 24.78
CA GLU A 313 -23.55 6.07 23.82
C GLU A 313 -22.76 5.78 22.56
N MET A 314 -21.58 5.16 22.68
CA MET A 314 -20.78 4.75 21.54
C MET A 314 -21.43 3.61 20.73
N ASP A 315 -22.10 2.68 21.39
CA ASP A 315 -22.89 1.64 20.73
C ASP A 315 -24.05 2.21 19.90
N ALA A 316 -24.66 3.27 20.41
CA ALA A 316 -25.80 3.92 19.74
C ALA A 316 -25.37 4.86 18.59
N ALA A 317 -24.10 5.26 18.52
CA ALA A 317 -23.61 6.23 17.56
C ALA A 317 -22.34 5.77 16.85
N GLU A 318 -21.18 5.81 17.51
CA GLU A 318 -19.87 5.61 16.89
C GLU A 318 -19.70 4.22 16.29
N PHE A 319 -20.21 3.15 16.94
CA PHE A 319 -20.04 1.78 16.44
C PHE A 319 -20.99 1.42 15.30
N LEU A 320 -22.06 2.18 15.08
CA LEU A 320 -23.03 1.87 14.05
C LEU A 320 -22.45 1.88 12.63
N PRO A 321 -21.67 2.90 12.22
CA PRO A 321 -21.00 2.89 10.91
C PRO A 321 -19.97 1.76 10.76
N PHE A 322 -19.22 1.44 11.81
CA PHE A 322 -18.26 0.33 11.76
C PHE A 322 -18.99 -1.01 11.59
N ARG A 323 -20.10 -1.27 12.30
CA ARG A 323 -20.93 -2.46 12.09
C ARG A 323 -21.40 -2.55 10.63
N SER A 324 -21.93 -1.45 10.10
CA SER A 324 -22.40 -1.40 8.71
C SER A 324 -21.29 -1.70 7.71
N GLY A 325 -20.10 -1.11 7.86
CA GLY A 325 -18.96 -1.37 7.00
C GLY A 325 -18.42 -2.80 7.15
N ILE A 326 -18.42 -3.37 8.35
CA ILE A 326 -18.04 -4.77 8.63
C ILE A 326 -19.04 -5.73 7.97
N GLU A 327 -20.33 -5.50 8.12
CA GLU A 327 -21.39 -6.29 7.48
C GLU A 327 -21.33 -6.22 5.96
N THR A 328 -20.86 -5.10 5.41
CA THR A 328 -20.63 -4.91 3.97
C THR A 328 -19.34 -5.62 3.49
N GLY A 329 -18.47 -6.05 4.42
CA GLY A 329 -17.27 -6.79 4.11
C GLY A 329 -16.03 -5.91 3.91
N ALA A 330 -15.88 -4.83 4.68
CA ALA A 330 -14.67 -4.01 4.66
C ALA A 330 -13.41 -4.84 4.98
N ASP A 331 -12.40 -4.72 4.15
CA ASP A 331 -11.16 -5.50 4.27
C ASP A 331 -10.32 -5.11 5.48
N MET A 332 -10.33 -3.82 5.85
CA MET A 332 -9.51 -3.28 6.92
C MET A 332 -10.32 -2.36 7.85
N VAL A 333 -9.89 -2.35 9.11
CA VAL A 333 -10.31 -1.34 10.11
C VAL A 333 -9.05 -0.72 10.71
N MET A 334 -8.94 0.60 10.64
CA MET A 334 -7.88 1.38 11.27
C MET A 334 -8.34 1.81 12.66
N VAL A 335 -7.53 1.45 13.67
CA VAL A 335 -7.77 1.84 15.06
C VAL A 335 -6.97 3.10 15.38
N GLY A 336 -7.68 4.16 15.73
CA GLY A 336 -7.10 5.47 16.05
C GLY A 336 -6.42 5.50 17.42
N HIS A 337 -5.68 6.60 17.66
CA HIS A 337 -5.03 6.85 18.95
C HIS A 337 -5.95 7.65 19.89
N ILE A 338 -7.17 7.18 20.04
CA ILE A 338 -8.22 7.81 20.83
C ILE A 338 -8.25 7.14 22.20
N SER A 339 -8.19 7.96 23.26
CA SER A 339 -8.41 7.50 24.63
C SER A 339 -9.92 7.49 24.91
N ALA A 340 -10.45 6.33 25.29
CA ALA A 340 -11.84 6.16 25.66
C ALA A 340 -11.93 5.45 27.04
N PRO A 341 -11.76 6.16 28.16
CA PRO A 341 -11.65 5.56 29.49
C PRO A 341 -12.87 4.72 29.90
N SER A 342 -14.04 5.02 29.34
CA SER A 342 -15.25 4.22 29.56
C SER A 342 -15.18 2.80 28.99
N LEU A 343 -14.28 2.56 28.02
CA LEU A 343 -14.05 1.26 27.37
C LEU A 343 -12.87 0.49 27.96
N THR A 344 -12.06 1.12 28.85
CA THR A 344 -10.78 0.62 29.36
C THR A 344 -10.69 0.67 30.89
N ASP A 345 -11.82 0.45 31.58
CA ASP A 345 -11.91 0.50 33.05
C ASP A 345 -11.31 1.78 33.69
N GLY A 346 -11.34 2.91 32.94
CA GLY A 346 -10.85 4.21 33.37
C GLY A 346 -9.40 4.48 33.00
N GLU A 347 -8.70 3.59 32.29
CA GLU A 347 -7.35 3.82 31.83
C GLU A 347 -7.33 4.73 30.59
N LYS A 348 -6.34 5.64 30.54
CA LYS A 348 -6.13 6.54 29.41
C LYS A 348 -5.07 5.98 28.46
N ILE A 349 -5.37 4.83 27.89
CA ILE A 349 -4.54 4.21 26.86
C ILE A 349 -5.11 4.51 25.47
N PRO A 350 -4.28 4.78 24.43
CA PRO A 350 -4.76 4.86 23.06
C PRO A 350 -5.47 3.57 22.62
N ALA A 351 -6.61 3.68 21.95
CA ALA A 351 -7.39 2.54 21.49
C ALA A 351 -6.56 1.55 20.65
N SER A 352 -5.63 2.06 19.84
CA SER A 352 -4.68 1.25 19.05
C SER A 352 -3.74 0.37 19.87
N LEU A 353 -3.66 0.60 21.19
CA LEU A 353 -2.82 -0.16 22.14
C LEU A 353 -3.65 -0.93 23.19
N SER A 354 -4.99 -0.88 23.11
CA SER A 354 -5.91 -1.49 24.10
C SER A 354 -6.46 -2.82 23.60
N GLU A 355 -6.20 -3.87 24.38
CA GLU A 355 -6.77 -5.22 24.14
C GLU A 355 -8.29 -5.21 24.31
N GLU A 356 -8.82 -4.45 25.27
CA GLU A 356 -10.26 -4.32 25.52
C GLU A 356 -10.97 -3.74 24.30
N ILE A 357 -10.36 -2.77 23.61
CA ILE A 357 -10.96 -2.11 22.44
C ILE A 357 -10.78 -2.96 21.19
N ILE A 358 -9.56 -3.45 20.91
CA ILE A 358 -9.30 -4.18 19.67
C ILE A 358 -9.86 -5.60 19.76
N THR A 359 -9.43 -6.37 20.75
CA THR A 359 -9.87 -7.74 20.88
C THR A 359 -11.28 -7.81 21.45
N GLY A 360 -11.55 -7.15 22.59
CA GLY A 360 -12.85 -7.26 23.25
C GLY A 360 -14.00 -6.66 22.44
N ILE A 361 -13.86 -5.43 21.94
CA ILE A 361 -14.97 -4.79 21.25
C ILE A 361 -14.93 -5.08 19.74
N LEU A 362 -13.84 -4.77 19.04
CA LEU A 362 -13.84 -4.87 17.57
C LEU A 362 -13.89 -6.34 17.10
N ARG A 363 -13.09 -7.23 17.70
CA ARG A 363 -13.06 -8.66 17.32
C ARG A 363 -14.25 -9.44 17.85
N GLU A 364 -14.45 -9.42 19.19
CA GLU A 364 -15.39 -10.32 19.83
C GLU A 364 -16.82 -9.78 19.79
N GLU A 365 -17.04 -8.50 20.09
CA GLU A 365 -18.39 -7.93 20.15
C GLU A 365 -18.95 -7.55 18.79
N LEU A 366 -18.13 -6.86 17.93
CA LEU A 366 -18.52 -6.49 16.58
C LEU A 366 -18.29 -7.62 15.56
N GLY A 367 -17.58 -8.68 15.93
CA GLY A 367 -17.37 -9.89 15.11
C GLY A 367 -16.44 -9.65 13.90
N TYR A 368 -15.51 -8.68 13.97
CA TYR A 368 -14.64 -8.37 12.85
C TYR A 368 -13.47 -9.36 12.73
N ASP A 369 -13.40 -10.09 11.62
CA ASP A 369 -12.31 -11.02 11.32
C ASP A 369 -11.39 -10.57 10.16
N GLY A 370 -11.56 -9.35 9.64
CA GLY A 370 -10.65 -8.74 8.67
C GLY A 370 -9.37 -8.18 9.29
N ILE A 371 -8.61 -7.41 8.52
CA ILE A 371 -7.33 -6.83 8.95
C ILE A 371 -7.57 -5.65 9.88
N VAL A 372 -6.98 -5.67 11.07
CA VAL A 372 -6.89 -4.51 11.97
C VAL A 372 -5.52 -3.87 11.82
N ILE A 373 -5.50 -2.61 11.41
CA ILE A 373 -4.28 -1.81 11.30
C ILE A 373 -4.33 -0.66 12.30
N THR A 374 -3.20 -0.28 12.89
CA THR A 374 -3.13 0.93 13.72
C THR A 374 -3.23 2.18 12.84
N ASP A 375 -3.67 3.29 13.39
CA ASP A 375 -3.33 4.60 12.83
C ASP A 375 -1.80 4.82 12.88
N ALA A 376 -1.30 5.90 12.28
CA ALA A 376 0.12 6.16 12.15
C ALA A 376 0.82 6.28 13.51
N MET A 377 1.67 5.31 13.84
CA MET A 377 2.31 5.20 15.15
C MET A 377 3.38 6.27 15.45
N ASN A 378 3.74 7.06 14.44
CA ASN A 378 4.61 8.24 14.61
C ASN A 378 3.86 9.50 15.05
N MET A 379 2.56 9.41 15.38
CA MET A 379 1.78 10.51 15.91
C MET A 379 2.08 10.77 17.39
N ALA A 380 2.02 12.04 17.82
CA ALA A 380 2.36 12.47 19.18
C ALA A 380 1.53 11.76 20.28
N ALA A 381 0.30 11.35 19.95
CA ALA A 381 -0.53 10.57 20.87
C ALA A 381 0.11 9.21 21.29
N VAL A 382 1.08 8.74 20.54
CA VAL A 382 1.87 7.52 20.85
C VAL A 382 3.29 7.88 21.24
N THR A 383 4.00 8.67 20.41
CA THR A 383 5.45 8.91 20.55
C THR A 383 5.82 9.72 21.80
N ASP A 384 4.90 10.50 22.36
CA ASP A 384 5.10 11.21 23.60
C ASP A 384 5.15 10.27 24.83
N TYR A 385 4.68 9.03 24.70
CA TYR A 385 4.51 8.09 25.82
C TYR A 385 5.24 6.76 25.65
N TYR A 386 5.49 6.33 24.41
CA TYR A 386 6.01 5.00 24.12
C TYR A 386 7.13 5.04 23.07
N GLU A 387 8.17 4.26 23.29
CA GLU A 387 9.20 3.98 22.29
C GLU A 387 8.60 3.10 21.18
N ALA A 388 9.19 3.13 19.98
CA ALA A 388 8.62 2.51 18.78
C ALA A 388 8.43 0.98 18.91
N ASP A 389 9.37 0.27 19.54
CA ASP A 389 9.29 -1.16 19.81
C ASP A 389 8.21 -1.51 20.83
N VAL A 390 8.12 -0.73 21.91
CA VAL A 390 7.10 -0.92 22.96
C VAL A 390 5.70 -0.73 22.37
N ALA A 391 5.48 0.35 21.62
CA ALA A 391 4.21 0.66 21.01
C ALA A 391 3.77 -0.44 20.02
N ALA A 392 4.69 -0.91 19.16
CA ALA A 392 4.41 -1.98 18.21
C ALA A 392 4.06 -3.31 18.91
N ILE A 393 4.80 -3.68 19.96
CA ILE A 393 4.51 -4.89 20.75
C ILE A 393 3.15 -4.77 21.43
N MET A 394 2.82 -3.62 22.02
CA MET A 394 1.52 -3.40 22.67
C MET A 394 0.37 -3.51 21.67
N ALA A 395 0.47 -2.87 20.49
CA ALA A 395 -0.55 -2.95 19.46
C ALA A 395 -0.80 -4.38 18.97
N LEU A 396 0.26 -5.16 18.70
CA LEU A 396 0.13 -6.57 18.31
C LEU A 396 -0.49 -7.43 19.41
N LYS A 397 -0.14 -7.20 20.68
CA LYS A 397 -0.75 -7.89 21.82
C LYS A 397 -2.21 -7.49 22.00
N ALA A 398 -2.55 -6.25 21.74
CA ALA A 398 -3.92 -5.76 21.78
C ALA A 398 -4.83 -6.38 20.70
N GLY A 399 -4.26 -6.94 19.62
CA GLY A 399 -5.03 -7.61 18.56
C GLY A 399 -4.89 -6.98 17.16
N ALA A 400 -4.06 -5.93 17.00
CA ALA A 400 -3.77 -5.37 15.68
C ALA A 400 -2.96 -6.35 14.83
N ASP A 401 -3.25 -6.41 13.52
CA ASP A 401 -2.53 -7.27 12.58
C ASP A 401 -1.40 -6.54 11.89
N MET A 402 -1.54 -5.22 11.68
CA MET A 402 -0.54 -4.40 11.01
C MET A 402 -0.23 -3.14 11.81
N ILE A 403 1.02 -2.74 11.75
CA ILE A 403 1.56 -1.52 12.36
C ILE A 403 1.82 -0.50 11.26
N LEU A 404 1.09 0.62 11.27
CA LEU A 404 1.27 1.70 10.31
C LEU A 404 2.31 2.70 10.81
N MET A 405 3.34 2.96 10.01
CA MET A 405 4.31 4.05 10.19
C MET A 405 4.84 4.20 11.63
N PRO A 406 5.52 3.18 12.21
CA PRO A 406 6.17 3.36 13.51
C PRO A 406 7.16 4.54 13.46
N GLU A 407 7.43 5.20 14.57
CA GLU A 407 8.37 6.33 14.64
C GLU A 407 9.77 5.95 14.14
N ASP A 408 10.26 4.80 14.57
CA ASP A 408 11.47 4.16 14.07
C ASP A 408 11.13 2.72 13.63
N PHE A 409 11.13 2.50 12.30
CA PHE A 409 10.79 1.20 11.75
C PHE A 409 11.76 0.09 12.16
N GLN A 410 13.06 0.37 12.19
CA GLN A 410 14.05 -0.64 12.53
C GLN A 410 13.95 -1.03 14.00
N GLN A 411 13.81 -0.05 14.90
CA GLN A 411 13.61 -0.30 16.34
C GLN A 411 12.32 -1.11 16.56
N ALA A 412 11.22 -0.74 15.93
CA ALA A 412 9.95 -1.44 16.06
C ALA A 412 10.04 -2.89 15.54
N TYR A 413 10.65 -3.09 14.37
CA TYR A 413 10.85 -4.41 13.78
C TYR A 413 11.73 -5.31 14.68
N GLU A 414 12.90 -4.82 15.13
CA GLU A 414 13.80 -5.57 15.98
C GLU A 414 13.16 -5.91 17.33
N GLY A 415 12.40 -4.97 17.91
CA GLY A 415 11.66 -5.20 19.16
C GLY A 415 10.60 -6.28 19.02
N VAL A 416 9.79 -6.24 17.95
CA VAL A 416 8.77 -7.27 17.69
C VAL A 416 9.42 -8.61 17.40
N LEU A 417 10.50 -8.66 16.62
CA LEU A 417 11.22 -9.90 16.33
C LEU A 417 11.76 -10.54 17.62
N GLN A 418 12.35 -9.74 18.50
CA GLN A 418 12.82 -10.20 19.82
C GLN A 418 11.66 -10.71 20.70
N ALA A 419 10.52 -9.98 20.71
CA ALA A 419 9.33 -10.35 21.48
C ALA A 419 8.72 -11.68 21.01
N VAL A 420 8.81 -12.00 19.72
CA VAL A 420 8.40 -13.31 19.21
C VAL A 420 9.42 -14.40 19.57
N GLN A 421 10.71 -14.12 19.49
CA GLN A 421 11.77 -15.06 19.81
C GLN A 421 11.77 -15.47 21.30
N ASP A 422 11.45 -14.55 22.21
CA ASP A 422 11.39 -14.83 23.65
C ASP A 422 10.01 -15.27 24.14
N GLY A 423 9.00 -15.31 23.25
CA GLY A 423 7.65 -15.79 23.54
C GLY A 423 6.72 -14.74 24.18
N THR A 424 7.13 -13.46 24.24
CA THR A 424 6.26 -12.33 24.66
C THR A 424 5.07 -12.17 23.71
N ILE A 425 5.30 -12.42 22.41
CA ILE A 425 4.27 -12.59 21.38
C ILE A 425 4.42 -14.03 20.85
N SER A 426 3.33 -14.79 20.76
CA SER A 426 3.39 -16.15 20.22
C SER A 426 3.56 -16.12 18.69
N GLN A 427 4.23 -17.14 18.11
CA GLN A 427 4.30 -17.28 16.65
C GLN A 427 2.92 -17.46 16.04
N GLU A 428 2.02 -18.17 16.72
CA GLU A 428 0.63 -18.35 16.30
C GLU A 428 -0.08 -16.99 16.12
N ARG A 429 0.13 -16.05 17.07
CA ARG A 429 -0.43 -14.67 16.95
C ARG A 429 0.04 -13.95 15.69
N VAL A 430 1.32 -14.12 15.33
CA VAL A 430 1.91 -13.56 14.09
C VAL A 430 1.32 -14.25 12.87
N ASP A 431 1.20 -15.57 12.89
CA ASP A 431 0.65 -16.36 11.80
C ASP A 431 -0.83 -16.05 11.57
N ASP A 432 -1.62 -15.86 12.60
CA ASP A 432 -3.02 -15.45 12.51
C ASP A 432 -3.18 -14.08 11.85
N SER A 433 -2.32 -13.10 12.19
CA SER A 433 -2.29 -11.81 11.50
C SER A 433 -1.95 -11.95 10.02
N LEU A 434 -0.93 -12.73 9.71
CA LEU A 434 -0.52 -12.95 8.32
C LEU A 434 -1.60 -13.66 7.51
N LYS A 435 -2.33 -14.61 8.11
CA LYS A 435 -3.45 -15.30 7.45
C LYS A 435 -4.54 -14.31 7.04
N ARG A 436 -4.92 -13.36 7.91
CA ARG A 436 -5.87 -12.28 7.55
C ARG A 436 -5.32 -11.42 6.43
N ILE A 437 -4.06 -10.99 6.52
CA ILE A 437 -3.38 -10.18 5.51
C ILE A 437 -3.33 -10.90 4.17
N TYR A 438 -2.94 -12.17 4.16
CA TYR A 438 -2.80 -12.95 2.91
C TYR A 438 -4.14 -13.34 2.32
N ARG A 439 -5.18 -13.54 3.12
CA ARG A 439 -6.54 -13.76 2.63
C ARG A 439 -6.99 -12.59 1.74
N VAL A 440 -6.76 -11.34 2.14
CA VAL A 440 -7.06 -10.15 1.33
C VAL A 440 -6.16 -10.09 0.10
N LYS A 441 -4.84 -10.30 0.27
CA LYS A 441 -3.86 -10.21 -0.83
C LYS A 441 -4.03 -11.29 -1.93
N LEU A 442 -4.63 -12.43 -1.61
CA LEU A 442 -4.71 -13.58 -2.51
C LEU A 442 -6.11 -13.85 -3.05
N ARG A 443 -7.16 -13.20 -2.54
CA ARG A 443 -8.55 -13.48 -2.93
C ARG A 443 -8.80 -13.41 -4.44
N ASP A 444 -8.15 -12.46 -5.14
CA ASP A 444 -8.34 -12.27 -6.58
C ASP A 444 -7.60 -13.31 -7.44
N LYS A 445 -6.79 -14.19 -6.81
CA LYS A 445 -6.08 -15.26 -7.52
C LYS A 445 -6.91 -16.52 -7.70
N ILE A 446 -8.08 -16.61 -7.05
CA ILE A 446 -9.00 -17.75 -7.11
C ILE A 446 -10.27 -17.47 -7.92
N SER A 447 -10.43 -16.23 -8.42
CA SER A 447 -11.59 -15.79 -9.22
C SER A 447 -11.42 -16.07 -10.71
#